data_4fba65a034b298fba0ab8aee929a4186
#
_entry.id   4fba65a034b298fba0ab8aee929a4186
#
_cell.length_a   1.000
_cell.length_b   1.000
_cell.length_c   1.000
_cell.angle_alpha   90.00
_cell.angle_beta   90.00
_cell.angle_gamma   90.00
#
_symmetry.space_group_name_H-M   'P 1'
#
loop_
_entity.id
_entity.type
_entity.pdbx_description
1 polymer ?
#
loop_
_entity_poly.entity_id
_entity_poly.type
_entity_poly.pdbx_seq_one_letter_code
_entity_poly.pdbx_strand_id
1 'polypeptide(L)'
;MLNEETVIIHKVQKHLKESYQDIADAMIGGAIDNMEKYKYMMGQAHAYLKISQDISNLLKKKEPNGRQDKENIIRFDATKN
;
A
#
# COMPACT_ATOMS: atom_id res chain seq x y z
N MET A 1 -22.61 9.58 -0.19
CA MET A 1 -22.28 9.40 1.18
C MET A 1 -21.53 8.11 1.41
N LEU A 2 -20.52 8.13 2.24
CA LEU A 2 -19.75 6.95 2.49
C LEU A 2 -20.43 6.07 3.50
N ASN A 3 -20.39 4.77 3.29
CA ASN A 3 -20.92 3.88 4.29
C ASN A 3 -19.82 3.60 5.31
N GLU A 4 -20.18 2.87 6.35
CA GLU A 4 -19.28 2.65 7.43
C GLU A 4 -18.04 1.88 7.03
N GLU A 5 -18.19 0.91 6.15
CA GLU A 5 -17.04 0.14 5.71
C GLU A 5 -16.06 1.00 4.94
N THR A 6 -16.57 1.89 4.10
CA THR A 6 -15.70 2.76 3.33
C THR A 6 -14.96 3.71 4.24
N VAL A 7 -15.62 4.20 5.28
CA VAL A 7 -14.96 5.09 6.21
C VAL A 7 -13.83 4.36 6.94
N ILE A 8 -14.06 3.13 7.34
CA ILE A 8 -13.04 2.36 8.02
C ILE A 8 -11.86 2.11 7.11
N ILE A 9 -12.13 1.75 5.85
CA ILE A 9 -11.06 1.50 4.91
C ILE A 9 -10.21 2.75 4.71
N HIS A 10 -10.84 3.91 4.62
CA HIS A 10 -10.09 5.14 4.45
C HIS A 10 -9.24 5.45 5.69
N LYS A 11 -9.75 5.11 6.87
CA LYS A 11 -8.97 5.33 8.08
C LYS A 11 -7.76 4.41 8.11
N VAL A 12 -7.93 3.17 7.65
CA VAL A 12 -6.82 2.24 7.59
C VAL A 12 -5.77 2.75 6.61
N GLN A 13 -6.21 3.22 5.45
CA GLN A 13 -5.25 3.74 4.47
C GLN A 13 -4.49 4.95 5.02
N LYS A 14 -5.19 5.81 5.75
CA LYS A 14 -4.54 6.96 6.32
C LYS A 14 -3.51 6.51 7.35
N HIS A 15 -3.87 5.54 8.17
CA HIS A 15 -2.94 5.02 9.17
C HIS A 15 -1.71 4.40 8.52
N LEU A 16 -1.89 3.68 7.42
CA LEU A 16 -0.77 3.08 6.72
C LEU A 16 0.16 4.14 6.15
N LYS A 17 -0.41 5.22 5.61
CA LYS A 17 0.40 6.29 5.07
C LYS A 17 1.18 6.98 6.17
N GLU A 18 0.55 7.20 7.32
CA GLU A 18 1.22 7.85 8.43
C GLU A 18 2.33 6.97 8.96
N SER A 19 2.10 5.66 9.03
CA SER A 19 3.12 4.73 9.49
C SER A 19 4.32 4.72 8.54
N TYR A 20 4.03 4.74 7.24
CA TYR A 20 5.09 4.79 6.26
C TYR A 20 5.88 6.09 6.41
N GLN A 21 5.19 7.22 6.57
CA GLN A 21 5.84 8.50 6.70
C GLN A 21 6.68 8.57 7.98
N ASP A 22 6.19 7.99 9.07
CA ASP A 22 6.96 7.98 10.31
C ASP A 22 8.27 7.25 10.13
N ILE A 23 8.27 6.15 9.41
CA ILE A 23 9.50 5.41 9.17
C ILE A 23 10.42 6.21 8.27
N ALA A 24 9.88 6.82 7.23
CA ALA A 24 10.69 7.63 6.33
C ALA A 24 11.32 8.81 7.10
N ASP A 25 10.55 9.44 7.97
CA ASP A 25 11.05 10.56 8.74
C ASP A 25 12.16 10.11 9.69
N ALA A 26 12.00 8.93 10.30
CA ALA A 26 13.02 8.42 11.18
C ALA A 26 14.31 8.13 10.42
N MET A 27 14.18 7.60 9.21
CA MET A 27 15.35 7.29 8.40
C MET A 27 16.08 8.57 8.01
N ILE A 28 15.32 9.57 7.58
CA ILE A 28 15.92 10.85 7.18
C ILE A 28 16.52 11.53 8.38
N GLY A 29 15.91 11.39 9.54
CA GLY A 29 16.36 12.05 10.75
C GLY A 29 17.56 11.43 11.41
N GLY A 30 18.12 10.37 10.84
CA GLY A 30 19.34 9.82 11.38
C GLY A 30 19.17 8.67 12.34
N ALA A 31 17.98 8.05 12.36
CA ALA A 31 17.77 6.92 13.23
C ALA A 31 18.52 5.69 12.75
N ILE A 32 19.03 5.71 11.53
CA ILE A 32 19.73 4.57 10.99
C ILE A 32 21.21 4.68 11.27
N ASP A 33 21.75 3.69 11.98
CA ASP A 33 23.17 3.72 12.28
C ASP A 33 23.85 2.40 11.89
N ASN A 34 23.15 1.50 11.25
CA ASN A 34 23.80 0.31 10.74
C ASN A 34 22.91 -0.31 9.65
N MET A 35 23.48 -1.25 8.92
CA MET A 35 22.83 -1.82 7.77
C MET A 35 21.63 -2.70 8.16
N GLU A 36 21.71 -3.37 9.29
CA GLU A 36 20.60 -4.21 9.71
C GLU A 36 19.38 -3.37 10.01
N LYS A 37 19.59 -2.26 10.70
CA LYS A 37 18.47 -1.37 11.02
C LYS A 37 17.91 -0.77 9.73
N TYR A 38 18.78 -0.42 8.79
CA TYR A 38 18.34 0.12 7.51
C TYR A 38 17.45 -0.88 6.79
N LYS A 39 17.87 -2.14 6.70
CA LYS A 39 17.10 -3.15 6.01
C LYS A 39 15.76 -3.40 6.70
N TYR A 40 15.76 -3.40 8.03
CA TYR A 40 14.54 -3.62 8.77
C TYR A 40 13.54 -2.49 8.51
N MET A 41 14.00 -1.25 8.58
CA MET A 41 13.11 -0.11 8.39
C MET A 41 12.63 -0.03 6.94
N MET A 42 13.49 -0.34 5.98
CA MET A 42 13.08 -0.36 4.58
C MET A 42 12.03 -1.44 4.36
N GLY A 43 12.19 -2.59 5.00
CA GLY A 43 11.21 -3.66 4.88
C GLY A 43 9.86 -3.23 5.42
N GLN A 44 9.85 -2.54 6.56
CA GLN A 44 8.60 -2.06 7.12
C GLN A 44 7.96 -1.03 6.20
N ALA A 45 8.75 -0.10 5.67
CA ALA A 45 8.21 0.93 4.80
C ALA A 45 7.62 0.32 3.54
N HIS A 46 8.31 -0.67 2.96
CA HIS A 46 7.81 -1.33 1.77
C HIS A 46 6.52 -2.09 2.05
N ALA A 47 6.42 -2.71 3.23
CA ALA A 47 5.22 -3.45 3.58
C ALA A 47 4.02 -2.50 3.71
N TYR A 48 4.21 -1.37 4.38
CA TYR A 48 3.11 -0.43 4.53
C TYR A 48 2.68 0.11 3.16
N LEU A 49 3.64 0.41 2.31
CA LEU A 49 3.33 0.95 1.00
C LEU A 49 2.59 -0.09 0.15
N LYS A 50 3.06 -1.33 0.19
CA LYS A 50 2.43 -2.37 -0.59
C LYS A 50 1.00 -2.62 -0.14
N ILE A 51 0.77 -2.68 1.16
CA ILE A 51 -0.58 -2.91 1.66
C ILE A 51 -1.49 -1.75 1.25
N SER A 52 -0.98 -0.53 1.33
CA SER A 52 -1.76 0.63 0.95
C SER A 52 -2.14 0.56 -0.53
N GLN A 53 -1.20 0.13 -1.38
CA GLN A 53 -1.47 -0.01 -2.80
C GLN A 53 -2.46 -1.13 -3.08
N ASP A 54 -2.35 -2.23 -2.33
CA ASP A 54 -3.25 -3.35 -2.51
C ASP A 54 -4.68 -2.93 -2.16
N ILE A 55 -4.85 -2.15 -1.10
CA ILE A 55 -6.17 -1.69 -0.72
C ILE A 55 -6.73 -0.78 -1.81
N SER A 56 -5.91 0.12 -2.34
CA SER A 56 -6.36 1.01 -3.40
C SER A 56 -6.79 0.21 -4.63
N ASN A 57 -6.03 -0.82 -4.97
CA ASN A 57 -6.37 -1.64 -6.12
C ASN A 57 -7.66 -2.41 -5.90
N LEU A 58 -7.86 -2.91 -4.69
CA LEU A 58 -9.10 -3.61 -4.40
C LEU A 58 -10.30 -2.68 -4.48
N LEU A 59 -10.13 -1.44 -4.04
CA LEU A 59 -11.23 -0.48 -4.13
C LEU A 59 -11.56 -0.17 -5.58
N LYS A 60 -10.55 -0.08 -6.42
CA LYS A 60 -10.81 0.20 -7.83
C LYS A 60 -11.56 -0.93 -8.49
N LYS A 61 -11.28 -2.15 -8.09
CA LYS A 61 -11.96 -3.27 -8.70
C LYS A 61 -13.43 -3.30 -8.39
N LYS A 62 -13.85 -2.59 -7.37
CA LYS A 62 -15.26 -2.58 -7.04
C LYS A 62 -16.02 -1.54 -7.81
N GLU A 63 -15.35 -0.74 -8.62
CA GLU A 63 -16.05 0.28 -9.34
C GLU A 63 -16.82 -0.33 -10.51
N PRO A 64 -17.87 0.32 -10.93
CA PRO A 64 -18.70 -0.23 -12.00
C PRO A 64 -17.95 -0.53 -13.27
N ASN A 65 -16.95 0.24 -13.57
CA ASN A 65 -16.23 -0.01 -14.78
C ASN A 65 -14.99 -0.79 -14.51
N GLY A 66 -14.97 -1.55 -13.48
CA GLY A 66 -13.79 -2.30 -13.14
C GLY A 66 -13.52 -3.44 -14.05
N ARG A 67 -14.27 -3.59 -15.09
CA ARG A 67 -14.07 -4.65 -15.98
C ARG A 67 -12.71 -4.69 -16.54
N GLN A 68 -11.98 -3.65 -16.43
CA GLN A 68 -10.68 -3.70 -16.91
C GLN A 68 -9.90 -4.69 -16.21
N ASP A 69 -10.35 -5.14 -15.09
CA ASP A 69 -9.61 -6.12 -14.39
C ASP A 69 -9.37 -7.32 -15.20
N LYS A 70 -10.23 -7.64 -16.09
CA LYS A 70 -10.04 -8.78 -16.85
C LYS A 70 -8.83 -8.73 -17.62
N GLU A 71 -8.57 -7.67 -18.21
CA GLU A 71 -7.45 -7.60 -18.99
C GLU A 71 -6.26 -7.62 -18.22
N ASN A 72 -6.28 -7.01 -17.11
CA ASN A 72 -5.11 -6.98 -16.34
C ASN A 72 -4.74 -8.27 -15.86
N ILE A 73 -5.66 -9.03 -15.50
CA ILE A 73 -5.39 -10.27 -15.05
C ILE A 73 -4.75 -11.05 -15.98
N ILE A 74 -5.11 -10.94 -17.08
CA ILE A 74 -4.53 -11.63 -18.03
C ILE A 74 -3.22 -11.42 -18.13
N ARG A 75 -2.92 -10.57 -17.79
CA ARG A 75 -1.63 -10.33 -17.88
C ARG A 75 -0.89 -10.72 -16.85
N PHE A 76 -1.33 -11.08 -16.15
CA PHE A 76 -0.71 -11.26 -15.31
C PHE A 76 -0.32 -12.19 -15.27
N ASP A 77 -0.71 -12.73 -15.80
CA ASP A 77 -0.51 -13.37 -16.09
C ASP A 77 0.13 -13.46 -16.57
N ALA A 78 0.13 -13.27 -16.87
CA ALA A 78 0.64 -13.16 -17.43
C ALA A 78 1.32 -13.09 -17.50
N THR A 79 1.31 -13.29 -17.27
CA THR A 79 1.70 -13.08 -17.42
C THR A 79 1.92 -13.28 -17.63
N LYS A 80 1.61 -13.68 -17.63
CA LYS A 80 1.52 -13.63 -17.98
C LYS A 80 1.77 -13.49 -18.43
N ASN A 81 1.88 -13.82 -18.42
CA ASN A 81 2.03 -13.49 -18.90
C ASN A 81 2.13 -13.15 -19.00
#